data_09fecee3f0cfd1cd6c695344a442f56b
#
_entry.id   09fecee3f0cfd1cd6c695344a442f56b
#
_cell.length_a   1.000
_cell.length_b   1.000
_cell.length_c   1.000
_cell.angle_alpha   90.00
_cell.angle_beta   90.00
_cell.angle_gamma   90.00
#
_symmetry.space_group_name_H-M   'P 1'
#
loop_
_entity.id
_entity.type
_entity.pdbx_description
1 polymer ?
#
loop_
_entity_poly.entity_id
_entity_poly.type
_entity_poly.pdbx_seq_one_letter_code
_entity_poly.pdbx_strand_id
1 'polypeptide(L)'
;MATVDDKKIIFSMVGVSKTIRQTNKQVLKNIYLSFFYGAKIGIIGLNGSGKSTLMKIIAGLDKDFQGEVVFSPGYSVGYLPQEPQLDPSKTVKEVVMEGVQPIVDALTEYEEINQKFGLPEYYEDEDKMNALFARQGELQDIIDATDAWNLDSKLERAMDALRCPPADQSVENLSGGERRRVALCRLLLQKPDVLLLDEPTNDIDVNTLRALEEGLENFAGCLLYTSDAADE
;
A
#
# COMPACT_ATOMS: atom_id res chain seq x y z
N MET A 1 9.16 19.30 -18.01
CA MET A 1 10.00 20.03 -17.02
C MET A 1 9.79 19.38 -15.70
N ALA A 2 10.78 18.66 -15.16
CA ALA A 2 10.72 18.05 -13.85
C ALA A 2 10.61 19.15 -12.80
N THR A 3 9.60 19.06 -11.96
CA THR A 3 9.34 20.05 -10.91
C THR A 3 10.37 19.91 -9.78
N VAL A 4 10.57 20.95 -8.99
CA VAL A 4 11.60 21.09 -7.93
C VAL A 4 11.53 19.96 -6.86
N ASP A 5 10.48 19.16 -6.82
CA ASP A 5 10.28 18.04 -5.90
C ASP A 5 11.12 16.78 -6.24
N ASP A 6 11.59 16.63 -7.47
CA ASP A 6 12.36 15.45 -7.93
C ASP A 6 13.72 15.25 -7.23
N LYS A 7 14.16 16.21 -6.41
CA LYS A 7 15.41 16.13 -5.64
C LYS A 7 15.24 16.02 -4.13
N LYS A 8 14.00 15.88 -3.67
CA LYS A 8 13.74 15.76 -2.23
C LYS A 8 14.06 14.36 -1.76
N ILE A 9 14.96 14.24 -0.79
CA ILE A 9 15.25 12.98 -0.11
C ILE A 9 14.04 12.66 0.77
N ILE A 10 13.39 11.52 0.53
CA ILE A 10 12.22 11.06 1.29
C ILE A 10 12.59 10.04 2.36
N PHE A 11 13.75 9.40 2.21
CA PHE A 11 14.21 8.34 3.08
C PHE A 11 15.74 8.29 3.12
N SER A 12 16.29 8.04 4.31
CA SER A 12 17.73 7.82 4.51
C SER A 12 17.99 6.73 5.53
N MET A 13 18.98 5.90 5.24
CA MET A 13 19.62 4.98 6.17
C MET A 13 21.05 5.42 6.44
N VAL A 14 21.46 5.42 7.69
CA VAL A 14 22.81 5.84 8.10
C VAL A 14 23.42 4.77 8.99
N GLY A 15 24.45 4.08 8.47
CA GLY A 15 25.19 3.07 9.21
C GLY A 15 24.38 1.85 9.65
N VAL A 16 23.33 1.49 8.90
CA VAL A 16 22.43 0.41 9.31
C VAL A 16 23.11 -0.94 9.24
N SER A 17 23.11 -1.64 10.38
CA SER A 17 23.65 -2.99 10.52
C SER A 17 22.67 -3.87 11.25
N LYS A 18 22.53 -5.13 10.80
CA LYS A 18 21.65 -6.12 11.40
C LYS A 18 22.34 -7.46 11.55
N THR A 19 22.29 -8.00 12.78
CA THR A 19 22.74 -9.35 13.09
C THR A 19 21.57 -10.18 13.58
N ILE A 20 21.34 -11.35 12.99
CA ILE A 20 20.32 -12.29 13.46
C ILE A 20 20.83 -12.95 14.72
N ARG A 21 20.23 -12.67 15.87
CA ARG A 21 20.67 -13.13 17.20
C ARG A 21 20.74 -14.64 17.31
N GLN A 22 19.80 -15.37 16.69
CA GLN A 22 19.71 -16.83 16.78
C GLN A 22 20.90 -17.55 16.12
N THR A 23 21.38 -17.02 15.01
CA THR A 23 22.47 -17.61 14.22
C THR A 23 23.79 -16.84 14.34
N ASN A 24 23.80 -15.72 15.03
CA ASN A 24 24.87 -14.75 15.12
C ASN A 24 25.43 -14.32 13.73
N LYS A 25 24.55 -14.42 12.69
CA LYS A 25 24.91 -14.04 11.33
C LYS A 25 24.59 -12.56 11.10
N GLN A 26 25.61 -11.78 10.71
CA GLN A 26 25.41 -10.42 10.26
C GLN A 26 24.89 -10.44 8.83
N VAL A 27 23.65 -9.96 8.62
CA VAL A 27 22.97 -9.94 7.31
C VAL A 27 23.04 -8.59 6.63
N LEU A 28 23.13 -7.50 7.42
CA LEU A 28 23.37 -6.16 6.90
C LEU A 28 24.58 -5.57 7.62
N LYS A 29 25.47 -4.89 6.89
CA LYS A 29 26.69 -4.32 7.43
C LYS A 29 26.86 -2.89 6.94
N ASN A 30 26.68 -1.94 7.85
CA ASN A 30 27.02 -0.53 7.66
C ASN A 30 26.41 0.06 6.38
N ILE A 31 25.11 -0.09 6.20
CA ILE A 31 24.38 0.35 5.01
C ILE A 31 24.10 1.85 5.08
N TYR A 32 24.46 2.56 4.02
CA TYR A 32 24.15 3.96 3.79
C TYR A 32 23.36 4.07 2.50
N LEU A 33 22.11 4.50 2.59
CA LEU A 33 21.22 4.67 1.44
C LEU A 33 20.37 5.93 1.60
N SER A 34 20.11 6.61 0.50
CA SER A 34 19.13 7.70 0.47
C SER A 34 18.34 7.62 -0.82
N PHE A 35 17.03 7.81 -0.71
CA PHE A 35 16.10 7.74 -1.84
C PHE A 35 15.47 9.10 -2.09
N PHE A 36 15.37 9.45 -3.37
CA PHE A 36 14.64 10.62 -3.83
C PHE A 36 13.20 10.23 -4.17
N TYR A 37 12.30 11.19 -4.09
CA TYR A 37 10.94 11.02 -4.62
C TYR A 37 11.00 10.59 -6.10
N GLY A 38 10.14 9.65 -6.50
CA GLY A 38 10.12 9.12 -7.86
C GLY A 38 11.24 8.14 -8.24
N ALA A 39 12.19 7.83 -7.33
CA ALA A 39 13.25 6.86 -7.60
C ALA A 39 12.69 5.45 -7.77
N LYS A 40 13.23 4.71 -8.75
CA LYS A 40 12.93 3.29 -8.98
C LYS A 40 14.20 2.47 -8.77
N ILE A 41 14.18 1.58 -7.76
CA ILE A 41 15.38 0.94 -7.23
C ILE A 41 15.16 -0.57 -7.18
N GLY A 42 15.97 -1.32 -7.90
CA GLY A 42 16.06 -2.77 -7.82
C GLY A 42 17.15 -3.20 -6.84
N ILE A 43 16.83 -4.13 -5.95
CA ILE A 43 17.77 -4.77 -5.02
C ILE A 43 17.93 -6.22 -5.45
N ILE A 44 19.11 -6.56 -5.94
CA ILE A 44 19.43 -7.89 -6.48
C ILE A 44 20.42 -8.60 -5.56
N GLY A 45 20.22 -9.87 -5.33
CA GLY A 45 21.14 -10.68 -4.53
C GLY A 45 20.66 -12.11 -4.34
N LEU A 46 21.54 -12.97 -3.86
CA LEU A 46 21.22 -14.36 -3.58
C LEU A 46 20.24 -14.51 -2.41
N ASN A 47 19.59 -15.68 -2.31
CA ASN A 47 18.75 -16.01 -1.18
C ASN A 47 19.52 -15.93 0.15
N GLY A 48 18.91 -15.34 1.16
CA GLY A 48 19.54 -15.12 2.46
C GLY A 48 20.60 -14.01 2.51
N SER A 49 20.72 -13.16 1.46
CA SER A 49 21.62 -11.99 1.45
C SER A 49 21.12 -10.82 2.28
N GLY A 50 19.89 -10.87 2.79
CA GLY A 50 19.30 -9.82 3.64
C GLY A 50 18.36 -8.86 2.93
N LYS A 51 17.95 -9.12 1.68
CA LYS A 51 17.01 -8.29 0.89
C LYS A 51 15.72 -8.01 1.66
N SER A 52 15.00 -9.06 2.04
CA SER A 52 13.74 -8.96 2.79
C SER A 52 13.94 -8.32 4.18
N THR A 53 15.09 -8.52 4.82
CA THR A 53 15.44 -7.85 6.08
C THR A 53 15.56 -6.35 5.87
N LEU A 54 16.25 -5.92 4.81
CA LEU A 54 16.39 -4.52 4.45
C LEU A 54 15.01 -3.89 4.18
N MET A 55 14.16 -4.57 3.40
CA MET A 55 12.79 -4.12 3.12
C MET A 55 11.95 -3.96 4.39
N LYS A 56 12.02 -4.91 5.32
CA LYS A 56 11.30 -4.84 6.61
C LYS A 56 11.78 -3.69 7.49
N ILE A 57 13.08 -3.38 7.47
CA ILE A 57 13.63 -2.20 8.19
C ILE A 57 13.10 -0.91 7.54
N ILE A 58 13.12 -0.81 6.21
CA ILE A 58 12.57 0.34 5.49
C ILE A 58 11.07 0.49 5.76
N ALA A 59 10.32 -0.61 5.78
CA ALA A 59 8.90 -0.61 6.11
C ALA A 59 8.58 -0.28 7.59
N GLY A 60 9.61 -0.17 8.45
CA GLY A 60 9.45 0.06 9.90
C GLY A 60 8.92 -1.16 10.68
N LEU A 61 8.89 -2.33 10.05
CA LEU A 61 8.44 -3.59 10.65
C LEU A 61 9.51 -4.26 11.51
N ASP A 62 10.78 -4.10 11.15
CA ASP A 62 11.92 -4.56 11.95
C ASP A 62 12.65 -3.35 12.55
N LYS A 63 12.64 -3.27 13.87
CA LYS A 63 13.27 -2.19 14.65
C LYS A 63 14.53 -2.64 15.40
N ASP A 64 14.89 -3.93 15.31
CA ASP A 64 16.06 -4.50 15.95
C ASP A 64 17.30 -4.42 15.03
N PHE A 65 17.82 -3.22 14.85
CA PHE A 65 19.02 -2.94 14.05
C PHE A 65 19.87 -1.85 14.73
N GLN A 66 21.11 -1.70 14.30
CA GLN A 66 22.01 -0.61 14.67
C GLN A 66 22.02 0.43 13.54
N GLY A 67 22.25 1.70 13.88
CA GLY A 67 22.22 2.81 12.94
C GLY A 67 20.90 3.55 12.98
N GLU A 68 20.65 4.40 12.00
CA GLU A 68 19.49 5.27 11.93
C GLU A 68 18.73 5.10 10.62
N VAL A 69 17.41 5.17 10.71
CA VAL A 69 16.48 5.20 9.57
C VAL A 69 15.59 6.41 9.73
N VAL A 70 15.59 7.28 8.75
CA VAL A 70 14.86 8.54 8.77
C VAL A 70 13.97 8.64 7.56
N PHE A 71 12.66 8.80 7.80
CA PHE A 71 11.69 9.20 6.78
C PHE A 71 11.40 10.70 6.88
N SER A 72 11.27 11.35 5.75
CA SER A 72 10.73 12.70 5.71
C SER A 72 9.25 12.69 6.12
N PRO A 73 8.81 13.65 6.94
CA PRO A 73 7.42 13.70 7.40
C PRO A 73 6.43 13.79 6.24
N GLY A 74 5.26 13.16 6.39
CA GLY A 74 4.15 13.24 5.46
C GLY A 74 4.16 12.24 4.30
N TYR A 75 5.14 11.32 4.24
CA TYR A 75 5.18 10.25 3.24
C TYR A 75 4.67 8.93 3.80
N SER A 76 3.85 8.25 3.02
CA SER A 76 3.29 6.94 3.32
C SER A 76 4.14 5.83 2.71
N VAL A 77 4.25 4.69 3.42
CA VAL A 77 5.00 3.52 2.98
C VAL A 77 4.08 2.33 2.87
N GLY A 78 4.06 1.71 1.71
CA GLY A 78 3.37 0.45 1.47
C GLY A 78 4.37 -0.68 1.27
N TYR A 79 4.11 -1.84 1.86
CA TYR A 79 4.99 -3.00 1.78
C TYR A 79 4.22 -4.26 1.38
N LEU A 80 4.66 -4.91 0.31
CA LEU A 80 4.21 -6.23 -0.11
C LEU A 80 5.27 -7.26 0.29
N PRO A 81 5.04 -8.09 1.31
CA PRO A 81 5.94 -9.18 1.65
C PRO A 81 5.85 -10.31 0.60
N GLN A 82 6.86 -11.18 0.59
CA GLN A 82 6.87 -12.38 -0.27
C GLN A 82 5.65 -13.27 -0.03
N GLU A 83 5.23 -13.42 1.23
CA GLU A 83 4.02 -14.15 1.63
C GLU A 83 3.07 -13.20 2.38
N PRO A 84 2.13 -12.53 1.70
CA PRO A 84 1.21 -11.64 2.34
C PRO A 84 0.20 -12.41 3.22
N GLN A 85 0.02 -11.93 4.44
CA GLN A 85 -1.02 -12.40 5.33
C GLN A 85 -2.28 -11.58 5.11
N LEU A 86 -3.37 -12.25 4.79
CA LEU A 86 -4.69 -11.67 4.61
C LEU A 86 -5.64 -12.27 5.65
N ASP A 87 -6.66 -11.52 6.04
CA ASP A 87 -7.65 -11.98 7.00
C ASP A 87 -8.51 -13.10 6.37
N PRO A 88 -8.42 -14.35 6.87
CA PRO A 88 -9.12 -15.49 6.28
C PRO A 88 -10.64 -15.39 6.38
N SER A 89 -11.16 -14.55 7.26
CA SER A 89 -12.62 -14.35 7.45
C SER A 89 -13.25 -13.47 6.36
N LYS A 90 -12.44 -12.81 5.52
CA LYS A 90 -12.88 -11.86 4.51
C LYS A 90 -12.97 -12.46 3.12
N THR A 91 -13.75 -11.80 2.26
CA THR A 91 -13.78 -12.01 0.83
C THR A 91 -12.67 -11.22 0.13
N VAL A 92 -12.38 -11.55 -1.12
CA VAL A 92 -11.42 -10.83 -1.97
C VAL A 92 -11.79 -9.34 -2.06
N LYS A 93 -13.07 -9.01 -2.30
CA LYS A 93 -13.55 -7.63 -2.37
C LYS A 93 -13.30 -6.87 -1.07
N GLU A 94 -13.63 -7.46 0.08
CA GLU A 94 -13.44 -6.84 1.38
C GLU A 94 -11.97 -6.52 1.67
N VAL A 95 -11.06 -7.43 1.31
CA VAL A 95 -9.62 -7.18 1.44
C VAL A 95 -9.14 -6.07 0.51
N VAL A 96 -9.60 -6.04 -0.73
CA VAL A 96 -9.24 -4.99 -1.69
C VAL A 96 -9.78 -3.64 -1.27
N MET A 97 -10.99 -3.59 -0.70
CA MET A 97 -11.62 -2.37 -0.15
C MET A 97 -10.82 -1.74 1.00
N GLU A 98 -10.06 -2.53 1.77
CA GLU A 98 -9.16 -1.97 2.80
C GLU A 98 -8.15 -0.96 2.22
N GLY A 99 -7.78 -1.13 0.94
CA GLY A 99 -6.89 -0.21 0.23
C GLY A 99 -7.47 1.19 0.01
N VAL A 100 -8.79 1.33 0.12
CA VAL A 100 -9.52 2.58 -0.07
C VAL A 100 -10.41 2.91 1.14
N GLN A 101 -10.04 2.39 2.32
CA GLN A 101 -10.84 2.52 3.54
C GLN A 101 -11.28 3.97 3.84
N PRO A 102 -10.42 5.01 3.71
CA PRO A 102 -10.85 6.39 3.95
C PRO A 102 -11.99 6.85 3.03
N ILE A 103 -12.06 6.31 1.80
CA ILE A 103 -13.12 6.61 0.84
C ILE A 103 -14.41 5.89 1.24
N VAL A 104 -14.29 4.63 1.66
CA VAL A 104 -15.42 3.83 2.15
C VAL A 104 -16.02 4.47 3.40
N ASP A 105 -15.18 4.91 4.32
CA ASP A 105 -15.61 5.59 5.55
C ASP A 105 -16.33 6.89 5.24
N ALA A 106 -15.84 7.69 4.27
CA ALA A 106 -16.49 8.93 3.85
C ALA A 106 -17.88 8.69 3.23
N LEU A 107 -18.02 7.65 2.38
CA LEU A 107 -19.31 7.27 1.81
C LEU A 107 -20.29 6.80 2.89
N THR A 108 -19.82 5.99 3.84
CA THR A 108 -20.63 5.48 4.94
C THR A 108 -21.12 6.62 5.83
N GLU A 109 -20.22 7.52 6.23
CA GLU A 109 -20.56 8.69 7.05
C GLU A 109 -21.54 9.61 6.31
N TYR A 110 -21.36 9.79 4.99
CA TYR A 110 -22.27 10.59 4.18
C TYR A 110 -23.70 10.01 4.16
N GLU A 111 -23.84 8.69 4.04
CA GLU A 111 -25.13 8.01 4.12
C GLU A 111 -25.76 8.12 5.51
N GLU A 112 -24.96 7.97 6.57
CA GLU A 112 -25.42 8.14 7.95
C GLU A 112 -25.95 9.56 8.20
N ILE A 113 -25.25 10.58 7.71
CA ILE A 113 -25.70 11.97 7.81
C ILE A 113 -27.02 12.17 7.09
N ASN A 114 -27.19 11.61 5.89
CA ASN A 114 -28.46 11.69 5.15
C ASN A 114 -29.62 11.07 5.93
N GLN A 115 -29.38 9.99 6.67
CA GLN A 115 -30.40 9.39 7.54
C GLN A 115 -30.70 10.28 8.75
N LYS A 116 -29.71 10.95 9.33
CA LYS A 116 -29.85 11.83 10.50
C LYS A 116 -30.70 13.05 10.21
N PHE A 117 -30.74 13.58 8.99
CA PHE A 117 -31.59 14.70 8.61
C PHE A 117 -33.09 14.45 8.84
N GLY A 118 -33.53 13.19 8.81
CA GLY A 118 -34.92 12.79 9.08
C GLY A 118 -35.28 12.61 10.55
N LEU A 119 -34.30 12.72 11.47
CA LEU A 119 -34.53 12.47 12.90
C LEU A 119 -34.91 13.73 13.64
N PRO A 120 -35.96 13.70 14.52
CA PRO A 120 -36.43 14.86 15.29
C PRO A 120 -35.32 15.54 16.08
N GLU A 121 -34.42 14.80 16.68
CA GLU A 121 -33.31 15.31 17.50
C GLU A 121 -32.33 16.21 16.73
N TYR A 122 -32.34 16.15 15.39
CA TYR A 122 -31.50 16.97 14.52
C TYR A 122 -32.29 18.10 13.86
N TYR A 123 -33.48 17.83 13.27
CA TYR A 123 -34.22 18.87 12.58
C TYR A 123 -34.93 19.88 13.52
N GLU A 124 -35.11 19.53 14.80
CA GLU A 124 -35.65 20.44 15.83
C GLU A 124 -34.56 21.31 16.49
N ASP A 125 -33.25 21.04 16.21
CA ASP A 125 -32.09 21.74 16.76
C ASP A 125 -31.29 22.36 15.62
N GLU A 126 -31.35 23.70 15.51
CA GLU A 126 -30.73 24.47 14.42
C GLU A 126 -29.20 24.31 14.43
N ASP A 127 -28.54 24.25 15.59
CA ASP A 127 -27.08 24.09 15.70
C ASP A 127 -26.65 22.69 15.20
N LYS A 128 -27.37 21.65 15.59
CA LYS A 128 -27.08 20.29 15.10
C LYS A 128 -27.34 20.16 13.60
N MET A 129 -28.41 20.74 13.08
CA MET A 129 -28.71 20.74 11.66
C MET A 129 -27.60 21.44 10.86
N ASN A 130 -27.14 22.61 11.30
CA ASN A 130 -26.05 23.32 10.66
C ASN A 130 -24.73 22.54 10.70
N ALA A 131 -24.44 21.84 11.80
CA ALA A 131 -23.27 20.96 11.89
C ALA A 131 -23.35 19.77 10.91
N LEU A 132 -24.54 19.16 10.73
CA LEU A 132 -24.73 18.11 9.72
C LEU A 132 -24.52 18.63 8.29
N PHE A 133 -25.05 19.81 7.95
CA PHE A 133 -24.84 20.41 6.62
C PHE A 133 -23.37 20.72 6.37
N ALA A 134 -22.66 21.29 7.34
CA ALA A 134 -21.23 21.55 7.20
C ALA A 134 -20.45 20.27 6.96
N ARG A 135 -20.72 19.23 7.77
CA ARG A 135 -20.03 17.94 7.61
C ARG A 135 -20.37 17.22 6.32
N GLN A 136 -21.62 17.26 5.89
CA GLN A 136 -22.04 16.72 4.59
C GLN A 136 -21.30 17.39 3.44
N GLY A 137 -21.12 18.73 3.48
CA GLY A 137 -20.36 19.47 2.48
C GLY A 137 -18.90 19.02 2.40
N GLU A 138 -18.22 18.88 3.56
CA GLU A 138 -16.84 18.36 3.59
C GLU A 138 -16.73 16.94 2.98
N LEU A 139 -17.67 16.05 3.32
CA LEU A 139 -17.68 14.70 2.78
C LEU A 139 -17.98 14.68 1.29
N GLN A 140 -18.89 15.53 0.81
CA GLN A 140 -19.19 15.68 -0.60
C GLN A 140 -17.94 16.09 -1.40
N ASP A 141 -17.17 17.04 -0.89
CA ASP A 141 -15.91 17.48 -1.51
C ASP A 141 -14.90 16.31 -1.61
N ILE A 142 -14.78 15.49 -0.56
CA ILE A 142 -13.92 14.30 -0.56
C ILE A 142 -14.40 13.26 -1.59
N ILE A 143 -15.72 12.97 -1.59
CA ILE A 143 -16.34 11.98 -2.48
C ILE A 143 -16.16 12.41 -3.94
N ASP A 144 -16.39 13.68 -4.25
CA ASP A 144 -16.25 14.21 -5.61
C ASP A 144 -14.77 14.25 -6.06
N ALA A 145 -13.86 14.70 -5.18
CA ALA A 145 -12.42 14.74 -5.48
C ALA A 145 -11.84 13.35 -5.75
N THR A 146 -12.36 12.32 -5.08
CA THR A 146 -11.92 10.92 -5.24
C THR A 146 -12.73 10.15 -6.26
N ASP A 147 -13.80 10.76 -6.83
CA ASP A 147 -14.79 10.08 -7.69
C ASP A 147 -15.30 8.79 -7.04
N ALA A 148 -15.68 8.90 -5.75
CA ALA A 148 -16.06 7.76 -4.93
C ALA A 148 -17.41 7.16 -5.31
N TRP A 149 -18.28 7.90 -6.00
CA TRP A 149 -19.53 7.37 -6.54
C TRP A 149 -19.34 6.20 -7.49
N ASN A 150 -18.17 6.12 -8.15
CA ASN A 150 -17.79 5.06 -9.07
C ASN A 150 -16.83 4.03 -8.44
N LEU A 151 -16.78 3.95 -7.09
CA LEU A 151 -15.81 3.14 -6.37
C LEU A 151 -15.86 1.66 -6.77
N ASP A 152 -17.06 1.05 -6.82
CA ASP A 152 -17.21 -0.35 -7.19
C ASP A 152 -16.61 -0.65 -8.57
N SER A 153 -16.90 0.18 -9.56
CA SER A 153 -16.34 0.02 -10.91
C SER A 153 -14.81 0.21 -10.96
N LYS A 154 -14.25 1.04 -10.07
CA LYS A 154 -12.80 1.20 -9.95
C LYS A 154 -12.15 -0.03 -9.32
N LEU A 155 -12.77 -0.58 -8.28
CA LEU A 155 -12.31 -1.81 -7.63
C LEU A 155 -12.35 -2.99 -8.61
N GLU A 156 -13.46 -3.18 -9.33
CA GLU A 156 -13.58 -4.22 -10.34
C GLU A 156 -12.48 -4.12 -11.41
N ARG A 157 -12.26 -2.93 -11.98
CA ARG A 157 -11.20 -2.72 -12.97
C ARG A 157 -9.79 -3.01 -12.42
N ALA A 158 -9.52 -2.63 -11.17
CA ALA A 158 -8.23 -2.90 -10.53
C ALA A 158 -8.04 -4.40 -10.29
N MET A 159 -9.08 -5.09 -9.85
CA MET A 159 -9.08 -6.54 -9.64
C MET A 159 -8.91 -7.30 -10.95
N ASP A 160 -9.60 -6.89 -12.01
CA ASP A 160 -9.49 -7.49 -13.35
C ASP A 160 -8.08 -7.30 -13.94
N ALA A 161 -7.51 -6.09 -13.83
CA ALA A 161 -6.17 -5.80 -14.32
C ALA A 161 -5.11 -6.70 -13.69
N LEU A 162 -5.23 -6.99 -12.40
CA LEU A 162 -4.33 -7.87 -11.67
C LEU A 162 -4.79 -9.33 -11.65
N ARG A 163 -5.86 -9.67 -12.38
CA ARG A 163 -6.44 -11.03 -12.41
C ARG A 163 -6.67 -11.60 -11.02
N CYS A 164 -7.23 -10.79 -10.15
CA CYS A 164 -7.65 -11.23 -8.83
C CYS A 164 -8.74 -12.32 -8.96
N PRO A 165 -8.85 -13.21 -7.97
CA PRO A 165 -9.96 -14.16 -7.89
C PRO A 165 -11.31 -13.44 -7.82
N PRO A 166 -12.45 -14.15 -8.01
CA PRO A 166 -13.77 -13.57 -7.90
C PRO A 166 -13.97 -12.79 -6.60
N ALA A 167 -14.68 -11.67 -6.69
CA ALA A 167 -14.86 -10.70 -5.61
C ALA A 167 -15.46 -11.30 -4.32
N ASP A 168 -16.35 -12.26 -4.48
CA ASP A 168 -17.08 -12.96 -3.42
C ASP A 168 -16.36 -14.19 -2.87
N GLN A 169 -15.23 -14.58 -3.47
CA GLN A 169 -14.44 -15.73 -3.02
C GLN A 169 -13.81 -15.45 -1.66
N SER A 170 -13.88 -16.45 -0.75
CA SER A 170 -13.20 -16.38 0.55
C SER A 170 -11.68 -16.42 0.38
N VAL A 171 -10.99 -15.56 1.12
CA VAL A 171 -9.53 -15.48 1.13
C VAL A 171 -8.87 -16.74 1.70
N GLU A 172 -9.59 -17.49 2.56
CA GLU A 172 -9.09 -18.72 3.17
C GLU A 172 -8.64 -19.76 2.11
N ASN A 173 -9.38 -19.85 1.01
CA ASN A 173 -9.18 -20.85 -0.03
C ASN A 173 -8.28 -20.41 -1.19
N LEU A 174 -7.62 -19.27 -1.08
CA LEU A 174 -6.74 -18.74 -2.11
C LEU A 174 -5.39 -19.44 -2.12
N SER A 175 -4.86 -19.70 -3.32
CA SER A 175 -3.46 -20.08 -3.49
C SER A 175 -2.51 -18.94 -3.10
N GLY A 176 -1.22 -19.25 -2.92
CA GLY A 176 -0.20 -18.23 -2.60
C GLY A 176 -0.14 -17.11 -3.63
N GLY A 177 -0.15 -17.45 -4.92
CA GLY A 177 -0.17 -16.47 -6.01
C GLY A 177 -1.43 -15.61 -6.05
N GLU A 178 -2.60 -16.17 -5.77
CA GLU A 178 -3.86 -15.42 -5.67
C GLU A 178 -3.85 -14.46 -4.49
N ARG A 179 -3.43 -14.90 -3.30
CA ARG A 179 -3.27 -14.02 -2.12
C ARG A 179 -2.35 -12.84 -2.43
N ARG A 180 -1.27 -13.09 -3.15
CA ARG A 180 -0.32 -12.06 -3.54
C ARG A 180 -0.93 -11.03 -4.47
N ARG A 181 -1.70 -11.45 -5.49
CA ARG A 181 -2.40 -10.54 -6.40
C ARG A 181 -3.43 -9.68 -5.67
N VAL A 182 -4.20 -10.27 -4.76
CA VAL A 182 -5.17 -9.54 -3.91
C VAL A 182 -4.46 -8.52 -3.01
N ALA A 183 -3.37 -8.91 -2.34
CA ALA A 183 -2.57 -8.03 -1.50
C ALA A 183 -1.95 -6.88 -2.30
N LEU A 184 -1.46 -7.16 -3.51
CA LEU A 184 -0.89 -6.18 -4.42
C LEU A 184 -1.97 -5.19 -4.88
N CYS A 185 -3.17 -5.68 -5.26
CA CYS A 185 -4.31 -4.86 -5.65
C CYS A 185 -4.67 -3.87 -4.53
N ARG A 186 -4.84 -4.37 -3.31
CA ARG A 186 -5.07 -3.54 -2.11
C ARG A 186 -3.99 -2.48 -1.95
N LEU A 187 -2.73 -2.86 -2.07
CA LEU A 187 -1.60 -1.98 -1.86
C LEU A 187 -1.51 -0.86 -2.92
N LEU A 188 -1.73 -1.18 -4.19
CA LEU A 188 -1.71 -0.20 -5.27
C LEU A 188 -2.87 0.81 -5.16
N LEU A 189 -4.02 0.37 -4.66
CA LEU A 189 -5.17 1.25 -4.40
C LEU A 189 -4.93 2.23 -3.25
N GLN A 190 -4.07 1.87 -2.28
CA GLN A 190 -3.63 2.78 -1.21
C GLN A 190 -2.79 3.95 -1.73
N LYS A 191 -2.17 3.80 -2.92
CA LYS A 191 -1.30 4.81 -3.55
C LYS A 191 -0.23 5.35 -2.58
N PRO A 192 0.58 4.51 -1.96
CA PRO A 192 1.62 4.96 -1.04
C PRO A 192 2.68 5.78 -1.79
N ASP A 193 3.36 6.70 -1.08
CA ASP A 193 4.46 7.49 -1.66
C ASP A 193 5.72 6.65 -1.87
N VAL A 194 5.93 5.64 -1.02
CA VAL A 194 7.00 4.65 -1.12
C VAL A 194 6.39 3.27 -1.21
N LEU A 195 6.66 2.57 -2.29
CA LEU A 195 6.19 1.22 -2.55
C LEU A 195 7.36 0.23 -2.44
N LEU A 196 7.25 -0.71 -1.53
CA LEU A 196 8.23 -1.75 -1.28
C LEU A 196 7.65 -3.11 -1.69
N LEU A 197 8.28 -3.77 -2.66
CA LEU A 197 7.83 -5.07 -3.19
C LEU A 197 8.92 -6.12 -2.97
N ASP A 198 8.64 -7.10 -2.11
CA ASP A 198 9.59 -8.19 -1.81
C ASP A 198 9.31 -9.36 -2.76
N GLU A 199 10.22 -9.55 -3.73
CA GLU A 199 10.16 -10.55 -4.80
C GLU A 199 8.81 -10.53 -5.56
N PRO A 200 8.40 -9.40 -6.14
CA PRO A 200 7.06 -9.23 -6.70
C PRO A 200 6.76 -10.16 -7.88
N THR A 201 7.77 -10.72 -8.52
CA THR A 201 7.64 -11.55 -9.74
C THR A 201 7.46 -13.04 -9.45
N ASN A 202 7.68 -13.49 -8.21
CA ASN A 202 7.50 -14.90 -7.86
C ASN A 202 6.03 -15.29 -7.91
N ASP A 203 5.73 -16.44 -8.51
CA ASP A 203 4.38 -17.01 -8.63
C ASP A 203 3.35 -16.13 -9.38
N ILE A 204 3.81 -15.17 -10.18
CA ILE A 204 2.97 -14.32 -11.02
C ILE A 204 3.06 -14.76 -12.49
N ASP A 205 1.92 -14.93 -13.14
CA ASP A 205 1.88 -15.22 -14.58
C ASP A 205 2.30 -14.00 -15.43
N VAL A 206 2.78 -14.29 -16.67
CA VAL A 206 3.33 -13.25 -17.56
C VAL A 206 2.40 -12.08 -17.85
N ASN A 207 1.09 -12.32 -17.89
CA ASN A 207 0.13 -11.25 -18.19
C ASN A 207 -0.10 -10.36 -16.97
N THR A 208 -0.17 -10.95 -15.77
CA THR A 208 -0.24 -10.19 -14.52
C THR A 208 1.06 -9.42 -14.28
N LEU A 209 2.21 -10.00 -14.66
CA LEU A 209 3.50 -9.29 -14.60
C LEU A 209 3.50 -8.05 -15.49
N ARG A 210 2.99 -8.14 -16.72
CA ARG A 210 2.87 -6.98 -17.62
C ARG A 210 1.96 -5.89 -17.06
N ALA A 211 0.81 -6.27 -16.51
CA ALA A 211 -0.10 -5.32 -15.86
C ALA A 211 0.55 -4.63 -14.65
N LEU A 212 1.35 -5.38 -13.88
CA LEU A 212 2.15 -4.82 -12.79
C LEU A 212 3.21 -3.86 -13.31
N GLU A 213 3.98 -4.22 -14.33
CA GLU A 213 5.00 -3.38 -14.95
C GLU A 213 4.39 -2.06 -15.44
N GLU A 214 3.27 -2.12 -16.18
CA GLU A 214 2.56 -0.92 -16.67
C GLU A 214 2.07 -0.04 -15.52
N GLY A 215 1.52 -0.65 -14.45
CA GLY A 215 1.10 0.07 -13.25
C GLY A 215 2.27 0.73 -12.52
N LEU A 216 3.43 0.06 -12.46
CA LEU A 216 4.64 0.56 -11.80
C LEU A 216 5.40 1.60 -12.63
N GLU A 217 5.35 1.55 -13.95
CA GLU A 217 5.91 2.59 -14.83
C GLU A 217 5.24 3.95 -14.58
N ASN A 218 3.93 3.93 -14.38
CA ASN A 218 3.12 5.13 -14.11
C ASN A 218 3.08 5.53 -12.63
N PHE A 219 3.71 4.75 -11.75
CA PHE A 219 3.77 5.06 -10.33
C PHE A 219 4.67 6.28 -10.07
N ALA A 220 4.10 7.36 -9.57
CA ALA A 220 4.81 8.63 -9.36
C ALA A 220 5.76 8.62 -8.14
N GLY A 221 5.51 7.74 -7.18
CA GLY A 221 6.28 7.62 -5.94
C GLY A 221 7.60 6.86 -6.08
N CYS A 222 8.29 6.67 -4.96
CA CYS A 222 9.50 5.86 -4.88
C CYS A 222 9.13 4.37 -4.88
N LEU A 223 9.78 3.60 -5.76
CA LEU A 223 9.60 2.16 -5.87
C LEU A 223 10.90 1.43 -5.51
N LEU A 224 10.83 0.51 -4.56
CA LEU A 224 11.88 -0.46 -4.29
C LEU A 224 11.33 -1.87 -4.50
N TYR A 225 12.06 -2.69 -5.23
CA TYR A 225 11.72 -4.09 -5.39
C TYR A 225 12.96 -4.98 -5.25
N THR A 226 12.74 -6.19 -4.75
CA THR A 226 13.79 -7.20 -4.66
C THR A 226 13.63 -8.22 -5.78
N SER A 227 14.73 -8.78 -6.24
CA SER A 227 14.77 -9.92 -7.16
C SER A 227 15.89 -10.85 -6.78
N ASP A 228 15.71 -12.14 -7.01
CA ASP A 228 16.80 -13.09 -6.90
C ASP A 228 17.77 -12.91 -8.06
N ALA A 229 19.07 -12.96 -7.75
CA ALA A 229 20.07 -13.12 -8.81
C ALA A 229 19.84 -14.50 -9.42
N ALA A 230 19.74 -14.58 -10.75
CA ALA A 230 19.71 -15.87 -11.44
C ALA A 230 20.99 -16.62 -11.03
N ASP A 231 20.83 -17.86 -10.56
CA ASP A 231 21.93 -18.78 -10.40
C ASP A 231 22.43 -19.12 -11.82
N GLU A 232 23.58 -18.56 -12.22
CA GLU A 232 24.31 -18.97 -13.42
C GLU A 232 25.02 -20.31 -13.18
#